data_4cddfd716b147ce586b63d43f33b26c2
#
_entry.id   4cddfd716b147ce586b63d43f33b26c2
#
_cell.length_a   1.000
_cell.length_b   1.000
_cell.length_c   1.000
_cell.angle_alpha   90.00
_cell.angle_beta   90.00
_cell.angle_gamma   90.00
#
_symmetry.space_group_name_H-M   'P 1'
#
loop_
_entity.id
_entity.type
_entity.pdbx_description
1 polymer ?
#
loop_
_entity_poly.entity_id
_entity_poly.type
_entity_poly.pdbx_seq_one_letter_code
_entity_poly.pdbx_strand_id
1 'polypeptide(L)'
;MLLKMQELLGFSSFHEAAKDKKIPIKTAYKLAKLASAIEKETSFYQEKLRSIILEYAELDENNLPIQTEDGQGVRIQKGNENKCATAINELMEIEVTLPDIVFNIEEFDNLDLTIVELSYILPFIQE
;
A
#
# COMPACT_ATOMS: atom_id res chain seq x y z
N MET A 1 -6.51 0.08 15.98
CA MET A 1 -7.25 0.42 14.75
C MET A 1 -7.10 -0.73 13.76
N LEU A 2 -8.22 -1.20 13.25
CA LEU A 2 -8.24 -2.35 12.34
C LEU A 2 -8.58 -1.89 10.93
N LEU A 3 -7.70 -2.15 9.98
CA LEU A 3 -7.87 -1.79 8.57
C LEU A 3 -7.53 -2.99 7.69
N LYS A 4 -8.04 -3.00 6.47
CA LYS A 4 -7.65 -3.99 5.49
C LYS A 4 -6.34 -3.58 4.82
N MET A 5 -5.57 -4.57 4.38
CA MET A 5 -4.29 -4.32 3.69
C MET A 5 -4.46 -3.35 2.52
N GLN A 6 -5.54 -3.49 1.74
CA GLN A 6 -5.80 -2.61 0.59
C GLN A 6 -5.93 -1.13 1.00
N GLU A 7 -6.39 -0.86 2.22
CA GLU A 7 -6.53 0.51 2.72
C GLU A 7 -5.19 1.16 3.06
N LEU A 8 -4.13 0.37 3.19
CA LEU A 8 -2.79 0.86 3.52
C LEU A 8 -1.95 1.18 2.30
N LEU A 9 -2.30 0.63 1.14
CA LEU A 9 -1.42 0.68 -0.04
C LEU A 9 -1.24 2.10 -0.60
N GLY A 10 -2.20 2.99 -0.38
CA GLY A 10 -2.11 4.36 -0.84
C GLY A 10 -1.31 5.29 0.08
N PHE A 11 -0.98 4.83 1.29
CA PHE A 11 -0.30 5.69 2.27
C PHE A 11 1.04 6.20 1.76
N SER A 12 1.77 5.41 0.98
CA SER A 12 3.08 5.82 0.45
C SER A 12 2.97 7.07 -0.42
N SER A 13 1.88 7.23 -1.17
CA SER A 13 1.64 8.43 -1.98
C SER A 13 1.41 9.65 -1.10
N PHE A 14 0.65 9.51 -0.02
CA PHE A 14 0.47 10.59 0.95
C PHE A 14 1.81 10.96 1.61
N HIS A 15 2.56 9.96 2.05
CA HIS A 15 3.84 10.17 2.70
C HIS A 15 4.82 10.89 1.77
N GLU A 16 4.87 10.50 0.50
CA GLU A 16 5.74 11.13 -0.49
C GLU A 16 5.37 12.61 -0.71
N ALA A 17 4.07 12.92 -0.69
CA ALA A 17 3.61 14.31 -0.83
C ALA A 17 3.93 15.16 0.41
N ALA A 18 3.98 14.53 1.59
CA ALA A 18 4.12 15.25 2.86
C ALA A 18 5.56 15.33 3.37
N LYS A 19 6.45 14.43 2.93
CA LYS A 19 7.76 14.23 3.56
C LYS A 19 8.66 15.46 3.59
N ASP A 20 8.56 16.34 2.58
CA ASP A 20 9.39 17.53 2.46
C ASP A 20 8.67 18.81 2.94
N LYS A 21 7.48 18.67 3.47
CA LYS A 21 6.70 19.80 3.97
C LYS A 21 6.97 20.01 5.45
N LYS A 22 6.96 21.26 5.87
CA LYS A 22 7.11 21.60 7.28
C LYS A 22 5.76 21.42 7.97
N ILE A 23 5.74 20.59 9.00
CA ILE A 23 4.54 20.33 9.80
C ILE A 23 4.89 20.43 11.28
N PRO A 24 3.91 20.67 12.16
CA PRO A 24 4.17 20.71 13.60
C PRO A 24 4.82 19.42 14.09
N ILE A 25 5.72 19.53 15.07
CA ILE A 25 6.51 18.38 15.50
C ILE A 25 5.65 17.24 16.05
N LYS A 26 4.53 17.56 16.70
CA LYS A 26 3.63 16.52 17.23
C LYS A 26 2.98 15.74 16.09
N THR A 27 2.59 16.43 15.03
CA THR A 27 2.03 15.79 13.83
C THR A 27 3.08 14.94 13.14
N ALA A 28 4.31 15.47 13.00
CA ALA A 28 5.42 14.73 12.41
C ALA A 28 5.72 13.44 13.19
N TYR A 29 5.69 13.51 14.51
CA TYR A 29 5.91 12.33 15.36
C TYR A 29 4.85 11.26 15.14
N LYS A 30 3.57 11.67 15.12
CA LYS A 30 2.47 10.75 14.84
C LYS A 30 2.60 10.12 13.45
N LEU A 31 2.94 10.93 12.44
CA LEU A 31 3.13 10.42 11.08
C LEU A 31 4.30 9.44 11.00
N ALA A 32 5.40 9.72 11.69
CA ALA A 32 6.55 8.82 11.69
C ALA A 32 6.21 7.46 12.31
N LYS A 33 5.47 7.46 13.41
CA LYS A 33 5.01 6.21 14.04
C LYS A 33 4.06 5.43 13.13
N LEU A 34 3.12 6.13 12.52
CA LEU A 34 2.16 5.52 11.61
C LEU A 34 2.86 4.97 10.37
N ALA A 35 3.77 5.75 9.78
CA ALA A 35 4.52 5.32 8.60
C ALA A 35 5.34 4.06 8.88
N SER A 36 5.99 3.99 10.04
CA SER A 36 6.77 2.81 10.42
C SER A 36 5.90 1.57 10.54
N ALA A 37 4.73 1.69 11.17
CA ALA A 37 3.80 0.58 11.32
C ALA A 37 3.25 0.12 9.96
N ILE A 38 2.87 1.05 9.10
CA ILE A 38 2.34 0.75 7.77
C ILE A 38 3.42 0.13 6.88
N GLU A 39 4.64 0.65 6.91
CA GLU A 39 5.74 0.14 6.11
C GLU A 39 6.01 -1.34 6.40
N LYS A 40 5.96 -1.72 7.66
CA LYS A 40 6.14 -3.11 8.07
C LYS A 40 5.09 -4.02 7.41
N GLU A 41 3.84 -3.59 7.40
CA GLU A 41 2.75 -4.37 6.82
C GLU A 41 2.79 -4.37 5.30
N THR A 42 3.11 -3.24 4.68
CA THR A 42 3.19 -3.17 3.22
C THR A 42 4.40 -3.91 2.67
N SER A 43 5.49 -4.02 3.43
CA SER A 43 6.63 -4.86 3.06
C SER A 43 6.23 -6.33 3.01
N PHE A 44 5.45 -6.79 3.99
CA PHE A 44 4.89 -8.14 3.98
C PHE A 44 4.01 -8.34 2.74
N TYR A 45 3.14 -7.37 2.45
CA TYR A 45 2.28 -7.43 1.27
C TYR A 45 3.10 -7.56 -0.03
N GLN A 46 4.14 -6.76 -0.19
CA GLN A 46 4.96 -6.77 -1.39
C GLN A 46 5.69 -8.11 -1.57
N GLU A 47 6.22 -8.69 -0.50
CA GLU A 47 6.85 -10.01 -0.55
C GLU A 47 5.85 -11.09 -0.96
N LYS A 48 4.67 -11.09 -0.34
CA LYS A 48 3.63 -12.08 -0.65
C LYS A 48 3.09 -11.90 -2.06
N LEU A 49 2.91 -10.66 -2.49
CA LEU A 49 2.47 -10.38 -3.86
C LEU A 49 3.47 -10.93 -4.88
N ARG A 50 4.75 -10.70 -4.64
CA ARG A 50 5.81 -11.24 -5.50
C ARG A 50 5.75 -12.76 -5.55
N SER A 51 5.59 -13.41 -4.40
CA SER A 51 5.50 -14.87 -4.32
C SER A 51 4.30 -15.41 -5.11
N ILE A 52 3.15 -14.74 -4.99
CA ILE A 52 1.93 -15.13 -5.71
C ILE A 52 2.15 -14.98 -7.22
N ILE A 53 2.69 -13.86 -7.65
CA ILE A 53 2.95 -13.62 -9.07
C ILE A 53 3.92 -14.66 -9.63
N LEU A 54 5.00 -14.98 -8.92
CA LEU A 54 5.97 -15.97 -9.37
C LEU A 54 5.37 -17.37 -9.43
N GLU A 55 4.45 -17.72 -8.52
CA GLU A 55 3.78 -19.02 -8.51
C GLU A 55 2.93 -19.22 -9.77
N TYR A 56 2.25 -18.15 -10.23
CA TYR A 56 1.33 -18.23 -11.36
C TYR A 56 1.88 -17.66 -12.65
N ALA A 57 3.10 -17.12 -12.64
CA ALA A 57 3.70 -16.50 -13.82
C ALA A 57 4.05 -17.54 -14.89
N GLU A 58 3.88 -17.14 -16.15
CA GLU A 58 4.41 -17.89 -17.28
C GLU A 58 5.92 -17.66 -17.35
N LEU A 59 6.70 -18.76 -17.42
CA LEU A 59 8.16 -18.68 -17.35
C LEU A 59 8.78 -18.93 -18.74
N ASP A 60 9.90 -18.26 -19.01
CA ASP A 60 10.70 -18.48 -20.21
C ASP A 60 11.65 -19.67 -20.05
N GLU A 61 12.53 -19.87 -21.03
CA GLU A 61 13.49 -20.99 -21.04
C GLU A 61 14.44 -20.98 -19.84
N ASN A 62 14.69 -19.80 -19.27
CA ASN A 62 15.58 -19.60 -18.14
C ASN A 62 14.85 -19.59 -16.79
N ASN A 63 13.56 -19.99 -16.77
CA ASN A 63 12.69 -19.96 -15.59
C ASN A 63 12.48 -18.55 -15.05
N LEU A 64 12.51 -17.55 -15.93
CA LEU A 64 12.22 -16.15 -15.55
C LEU A 64 10.81 -15.78 -16.02
N PRO A 65 10.09 -14.96 -15.24
CA PRO A 65 8.76 -14.50 -15.64
C PRO A 65 8.78 -13.72 -16.95
N ILE A 66 7.81 -14.02 -17.82
CA ILE A 66 7.66 -13.32 -19.10
C ILE A 66 6.85 -12.06 -18.85
N GLN A 67 7.39 -10.91 -19.26
CA GLN A 67 6.71 -9.63 -19.10
C GLN A 67 5.63 -9.46 -20.17
N THR A 68 4.60 -8.67 -19.83
CA THR A 68 3.58 -8.26 -20.79
C THR A 68 4.20 -7.35 -21.85
N GLU A 69 3.51 -7.16 -22.97
CA GLU A 69 4.01 -6.34 -24.09
C GLU A 69 4.31 -4.90 -23.68
N ASP A 70 3.55 -4.35 -22.73
CA ASP A 70 3.77 -2.99 -22.23
C ASP A 70 4.90 -2.91 -21.19
N GLY A 71 5.48 -4.05 -20.80
CA GLY A 71 6.57 -4.12 -19.83
C GLY A 71 6.15 -3.80 -18.38
N GLN A 72 4.87 -3.62 -18.12
CA GLN A 72 4.38 -3.18 -16.81
C GLN A 72 3.89 -4.31 -15.91
N GLY A 73 3.79 -5.50 -16.43
CA GLY A 73 3.31 -6.64 -15.67
C GLY A 73 3.95 -7.93 -16.13
N VAL A 74 3.47 -9.02 -15.57
CA VAL A 74 3.95 -10.37 -15.84
C VAL A 74 2.82 -11.18 -16.44
N ARG A 75 3.12 -11.99 -17.46
CA ARG A 75 2.14 -12.88 -18.06
C ARG A 75 1.83 -14.01 -17.08
N ILE A 76 0.54 -14.27 -16.88
CA ILE A 76 0.09 -15.33 -15.99
C ILE A 76 -0.19 -16.58 -16.82
N GLN A 77 0.13 -17.75 -16.26
CA GLN A 77 -0.13 -19.04 -16.91
C GLN A 77 -1.58 -19.13 -17.35
N LYS A 78 -1.78 -19.56 -18.58
CA LYS A 78 -3.10 -19.73 -19.16
C LYS A 78 -3.93 -20.69 -18.31
N GLY A 79 -5.13 -20.25 -17.92
CA GLY A 79 -6.02 -21.04 -17.07
C GLY A 79 -5.86 -20.79 -15.59
N ASN A 80 -4.82 -20.05 -15.15
CA ASN A 80 -4.57 -19.73 -13.75
C ASN A 80 -4.85 -18.27 -13.39
N GLU A 81 -5.38 -17.47 -14.32
CA GLU A 81 -5.64 -16.05 -14.10
C GLU A 81 -6.59 -15.83 -12.92
N ASN A 82 -7.65 -16.65 -12.83
CA ASN A 82 -8.63 -16.51 -11.73
C ASN A 82 -8.02 -16.93 -10.38
N LYS A 83 -7.17 -17.95 -10.37
CA LYS A 83 -6.50 -18.38 -9.13
C LYS A 83 -5.55 -17.30 -8.64
N CYS A 84 -4.79 -16.70 -9.55
CA CYS A 84 -3.88 -15.61 -9.21
C CYS A 84 -4.65 -14.41 -8.66
N ALA A 85 -5.73 -13.99 -9.34
CA ALA A 85 -6.56 -12.87 -8.90
C ALA A 85 -7.19 -13.14 -7.54
N THR A 86 -7.65 -14.35 -7.28
CA THR A 86 -8.23 -14.73 -6.00
C THR A 86 -7.19 -14.65 -4.88
N ALA A 87 -5.98 -15.15 -5.13
CA ALA A 87 -4.90 -15.10 -4.14
C ALA A 87 -4.52 -13.66 -3.81
N ILE A 88 -4.45 -12.78 -4.82
CA ILE A 88 -4.15 -11.35 -4.61
C ILE A 88 -5.28 -10.68 -3.82
N ASN A 89 -6.54 -10.99 -4.15
CA ASN A 89 -7.68 -10.42 -3.42
C ASN A 89 -7.69 -10.87 -1.95
N GLU A 90 -7.37 -12.12 -1.67
CA GLU A 90 -7.26 -12.60 -0.30
C GLU A 90 -6.18 -11.85 0.46
N LEU A 91 -5.05 -11.55 -0.18
CA LEU A 91 -3.98 -10.77 0.41
C LEU A 91 -4.44 -9.34 0.73
N MET A 92 -5.20 -8.71 -0.18
CA MET A 92 -5.73 -7.36 0.02
C MET A 92 -6.79 -7.27 1.12
N GLU A 93 -7.48 -8.37 1.40
CA GLU A 93 -8.54 -8.42 2.41
C GLU A 93 -8.00 -8.73 3.82
N ILE A 94 -6.70 -9.00 3.97
CA ILE A 94 -6.11 -9.26 5.29
C ILE A 94 -6.34 -8.05 6.20
N GLU A 95 -6.85 -8.32 7.41
CA GLU A 95 -7.05 -7.30 8.42
C GLU A 95 -5.73 -7.04 9.16
N VAL A 96 -5.39 -5.77 9.27
CA VAL A 96 -4.14 -5.32 9.88
C VAL A 96 -4.48 -4.49 11.12
N THR A 97 -3.83 -4.79 12.24
CA THR A 97 -3.96 -4.01 13.46
C THR A 97 -2.86 -2.95 13.50
N LEU A 98 -3.26 -1.69 13.53
CA LEU A 98 -2.35 -0.55 13.61
C LEU A 98 -2.49 0.17 14.94
N PRO A 99 -1.46 0.95 15.37
CA PRO A 99 -1.60 1.81 16.55
C PRO A 99 -2.78 2.77 16.39
N ASP A 100 -3.43 3.12 17.50
CA ASP A 100 -4.54 4.07 17.52
C ASP A 100 -3.99 5.49 17.40
N ILE A 101 -3.66 5.87 16.18
CA ILE A 101 -3.15 7.20 15.85
C ILE A 101 -4.21 7.92 15.04
N VAL A 102 -4.65 9.09 15.54
CA VAL A 102 -5.64 9.91 14.87
C VAL A 102 -5.14 11.34 14.72
N PHE A 103 -5.60 11.99 13.67
CA PHE A 103 -5.25 13.37 13.35
C PHE A 103 -6.51 14.22 13.26
N ASN A 104 -6.37 15.50 13.57
CA ASN A 104 -7.37 16.50 13.22
C ASN A 104 -7.04 17.01 11.83
N ILE A 105 -8.05 17.32 11.02
CA ILE A 105 -7.82 17.78 9.64
C ILE A 105 -6.95 19.05 9.61
N GLU A 106 -7.05 19.89 10.62
CA GLU A 106 -6.27 21.12 10.72
C GLU A 106 -4.77 20.88 10.83
N GLU A 107 -4.36 19.70 11.30
CA GLU A 107 -2.94 19.36 11.39
C GLU A 107 -2.28 19.31 10.00
N PHE A 108 -3.07 19.22 8.94
CA PHE A 108 -2.57 19.15 7.57
C PHE A 108 -2.81 20.42 6.77
N ASP A 109 -3.17 21.54 7.43
CA ASP A 109 -3.48 22.81 6.75
C ASP A 109 -2.33 23.32 5.87
N ASN A 110 -1.09 23.04 6.26
CA ASN A 110 0.09 23.50 5.52
C ASN A 110 0.48 22.57 4.36
N LEU A 111 -0.27 21.50 4.15
CA LEU A 111 -0.01 20.56 3.07
C LEU A 111 -0.99 20.81 1.94
N ASP A 112 -0.46 21.06 0.75
CA ASP A 112 -1.28 21.21 -0.44
C ASP A 112 -1.59 19.82 -1.01
N LEU A 113 -2.57 19.15 -0.41
CA LEU A 113 -2.93 17.79 -0.78
C LEU A 113 -4.00 17.78 -1.87
N THR A 114 -3.84 16.87 -2.83
CA THR A 114 -4.92 16.58 -3.77
C THR A 114 -6.02 15.79 -3.06
N ILE A 115 -7.19 15.73 -3.67
CA ILE A 115 -8.31 14.92 -3.14
C ILE A 115 -7.88 13.46 -2.99
N VAL A 116 -7.12 12.95 -3.95
CA VAL A 116 -6.65 11.55 -3.92
C VAL A 116 -5.67 11.34 -2.76
N GLU A 117 -4.71 12.26 -2.58
CA GLU A 117 -3.74 12.17 -1.48
C GLU A 117 -4.43 12.23 -0.12
N LEU A 118 -5.41 13.12 0.02
CA LEU A 118 -6.19 13.22 1.26
C LEU A 118 -6.95 11.91 1.53
N SER A 119 -7.48 11.28 0.49
CA SER A 119 -8.25 10.04 0.65
C SER A 119 -7.42 8.93 1.30
N TYR A 120 -6.10 8.93 1.10
CA TYR A 120 -5.22 7.91 1.67
C TYR A 120 -5.02 8.06 3.18
N ILE A 121 -5.24 9.26 3.73
CA ILE A 121 -5.09 9.51 5.17
C ILE A 121 -6.44 9.58 5.90
N LEU A 122 -7.56 9.57 5.16
CA LEU A 122 -8.89 9.69 5.75
C LEU A 122 -9.18 8.70 6.89
N PRO A 123 -8.76 7.42 6.81
CA PRO A 123 -9.04 6.48 7.89
C PRO A 123 -8.44 6.91 9.24
N PHE A 124 -7.46 7.80 9.22
CA PHE A 124 -6.75 8.26 10.42
C PHE A 124 -7.18 9.65 10.86
N ILE A 125 -8.14 10.26 10.17
CA ILE A 125 -8.64 11.59 10.52
C ILE A 125 -9.86 11.45 11.41
N GLN A 126 -9.83 12.14 12.54
CA GLN A 126 -10.95 12.21 13.48
C GLN A 126 -11.96 13.23 12.96
N GLU A 127 -13.19 12.81 12.84
CA GLU A 127 -14.30 13.68 12.45
C GLU A 127 -14.92 14.41 13.63
#